data_467cf74e2a20aa7857328852b7b7cca7
#
_entry.id   467cf74e2a20aa7857328852b7b7cca7
#
_cell.length_a   1.000
_cell.length_b   1.000
_cell.length_c   1.000
_cell.angle_alpha   90.00
_cell.angle_beta   90.00
_cell.angle_gamma   90.00
#
_symmetry.space_group_name_H-M   'P 1'
#
loop_
_entity.id
_entity.type
_entity.pdbx_description
1 polymer ?
#
loop_
_entity_poly.entity_id
_entity_poly.type
_entity_poly.pdbx_seq_one_letter_code
_entity_poly.pdbx_strand_id
1 'polypeptide(L)'
;MLYLTKMGLLEIPILYLSRYINAHKADYYRLLQAVRDTGQWEAWLLYMLRAVAETSRQTLELVEGVGALMAEYKRILRTDHPRLYSQDLLNNLFRHPYTRIEFLQNELGVVRQTAARHLDTLAGAGLLEKHSQGRNNYYVNRPLVTLLLGVSDRPA
;
A
#
# COMPACT_ATOMS: atom_id res chain seq x y z
N MET A 1 -5.30 20.01 4.56
CA MET A 1 -5.95 18.73 4.89
C MET A 1 -7.32 18.94 5.51
N LEU A 2 -7.46 19.63 6.63
CA LEU A 2 -8.77 19.85 7.29
C LEU A 2 -9.83 20.47 6.37
N TYR A 3 -9.46 21.40 5.49
CA TYR A 3 -10.37 21.96 4.50
C TYR A 3 -10.96 20.89 3.55
N LEU A 4 -10.13 19.97 3.04
CA LEU A 4 -10.57 18.90 2.16
C LEU A 4 -11.56 17.95 2.86
N THR A 5 -11.29 17.64 4.14
CA THR A 5 -12.22 16.84 4.95
C THR A 5 -13.51 17.59 5.24
N LYS A 6 -13.44 18.88 5.58
CA LYS A 6 -14.62 19.74 5.79
C LYS A 6 -15.52 19.82 4.56
N MET A 7 -14.91 19.82 3.37
CA MET A 7 -15.63 19.87 2.08
C MET A 7 -16.08 18.50 1.57
N GLY A 8 -15.87 17.42 2.33
CA GLY A 8 -16.24 16.06 1.94
C GLY A 8 -15.38 15.46 0.83
N LEU A 9 -14.22 16.08 0.51
CA LEU A 9 -13.28 15.59 -0.50
C LEU A 9 -12.33 14.50 0.03
N LEU A 10 -12.22 14.37 1.35
CA LEU A 10 -11.52 13.30 2.06
C LEU A 10 -12.37 12.88 3.25
N GLU A 11 -12.52 11.59 3.50
CA GLU A 11 -13.19 11.07 4.70
C GLU A 11 -12.37 11.34 5.97
N ILE A 12 -11.05 11.20 5.87
CA ILE A 12 -10.10 11.45 6.94
C ILE A 12 -9.00 12.41 6.46
N PRO A 13 -8.44 13.26 7.33
CA PRO A 13 -7.46 14.29 6.94
C PRO A 13 -6.06 13.70 6.69
N ILE A 14 -5.99 12.57 5.98
CA ILE A 14 -4.73 11.88 5.67
C ILE A 14 -4.47 11.93 4.16
N LEU A 15 -3.40 12.63 3.79
CA LEU A 15 -2.80 12.60 2.46
C LEU A 15 -1.29 12.75 2.64
N TYR A 16 -0.52 11.79 2.11
CA TYR A 16 0.92 11.70 2.39
C TYR A 16 1.73 12.70 1.54
N LEU A 17 1.58 14.00 1.82
CA LEU A 17 2.24 15.09 1.10
C LEU A 17 3.76 15.11 1.28
N SER A 18 4.29 14.50 2.33
CA SER A 18 5.74 14.51 2.59
C SER A 18 6.56 13.88 1.47
N ARG A 19 6.01 12.95 0.70
CA ARG A 19 6.68 12.42 -0.49
C ARG A 19 6.93 13.51 -1.52
N TYR A 20 5.88 14.23 -1.91
CA TYR A 20 5.98 15.34 -2.87
C TYR A 20 6.93 16.43 -2.37
N ILE A 21 6.80 16.81 -1.10
CA ILE A 21 7.67 17.81 -0.47
C ILE A 21 9.14 17.37 -0.49
N ASN A 22 9.42 16.10 -0.19
CA ASN A 22 10.80 15.59 -0.19
C ASN A 22 11.41 15.56 -1.60
N ALA A 23 10.61 15.23 -2.63
CA ALA A 23 11.05 15.25 -4.03
C ALA A 23 11.29 16.68 -4.54
N HIS A 24 10.53 17.67 -4.03
CA HIS A 24 10.62 19.09 -4.41
C HIS A 24 11.09 19.99 -3.26
N LYS A 25 12.02 19.51 -2.46
CA LYS A 25 12.44 20.12 -1.20
C LYS A 25 13.01 21.54 -1.39
N ALA A 26 13.76 21.78 -2.46
CA ALA A 26 14.32 23.08 -2.78
C ALA A 26 13.24 24.12 -3.03
N ASP A 27 12.23 23.79 -3.82
CA ASP A 27 11.08 24.66 -4.10
C ASP A 27 10.25 24.91 -2.85
N TYR A 28 10.04 23.90 -2.02
CA TYR A 28 9.32 24.03 -0.75
C TYR A 28 9.94 25.13 0.12
N TYR A 29 11.26 25.07 0.36
CA TYR A 29 11.93 26.06 1.20
C TYR A 29 12.05 27.43 0.54
N ARG A 30 12.32 27.47 -0.76
CA ARG A 30 12.41 28.72 -1.52
C ARG A 30 11.08 29.49 -1.48
N LEU A 31 9.96 28.80 -1.73
CA LEU A 31 8.64 29.41 -1.72
C LEU A 31 8.19 29.82 -0.32
N LEU A 32 8.50 29.02 0.71
CA LEU A 32 8.21 29.38 2.09
C LEU A 32 9.01 30.62 2.53
N GLN A 33 10.28 30.74 2.11
CA GLN A 33 11.08 31.90 2.36
C GLN A 33 10.53 33.14 1.63
N ALA A 34 10.11 33.01 0.38
CA ALA A 34 9.50 34.10 -0.38
C ALA A 34 8.23 34.64 0.30
N VAL A 35 7.38 33.76 0.86
CA VAL A 35 6.23 34.20 1.67
C VAL A 35 6.69 35.07 2.86
N ARG A 36 7.73 34.63 3.56
CA ARG A 36 8.26 35.34 4.73
C ARG A 36 8.81 36.71 4.35
N ASP A 37 9.53 36.80 3.23
CA ASP A 37 10.23 38.03 2.84
C ASP A 37 9.32 39.03 2.15
N THR A 38 8.34 38.59 1.38
CA THR A 38 7.49 39.43 0.52
C THR A 38 6.00 39.45 0.90
N GLY A 39 5.56 38.53 1.74
CA GLY A 39 4.14 38.34 2.07
C GLY A 39 3.29 37.78 0.91
N GLN A 40 3.89 37.35 -0.19
CA GLN A 40 3.21 36.81 -1.36
C GLN A 40 2.93 35.31 -1.23
N TRP A 41 1.67 34.93 -1.03
CA TRP A 41 1.24 33.56 -0.79
C TRP A 41 0.92 32.76 -2.04
N GLU A 42 0.66 33.41 -3.17
CA GLU A 42 0.12 32.76 -4.37
C GLU A 42 0.96 31.58 -4.83
N ALA A 43 2.25 31.79 -5.05
CA ALA A 43 3.17 30.71 -5.52
C ALA A 43 3.25 29.55 -4.53
N TRP A 44 3.24 29.83 -3.23
CA TRP A 44 3.17 28.81 -2.18
C TRP A 44 1.87 28.02 -2.21
N LEU A 45 0.74 28.69 -2.34
CA LEU A 45 -0.56 28.02 -2.41
C LEU A 45 -0.66 27.15 -3.66
N LEU A 46 -0.21 27.63 -4.82
CA LEU A 46 -0.17 26.83 -6.05
C LEU A 46 0.74 25.60 -5.91
N TYR A 47 1.89 25.73 -5.27
CA TYR A 47 2.75 24.59 -4.96
C TYR A 47 2.03 23.56 -4.10
N MET A 48 1.36 23.98 -3.03
CA MET A 48 0.61 23.08 -2.14
C MET A 48 -0.59 22.40 -2.84
N LEU A 49 -1.27 23.12 -3.73
CA LEU A 49 -2.35 22.53 -4.53
C LEU A 49 -1.84 21.48 -5.51
N ARG A 50 -0.69 21.70 -6.15
CA ARG A 50 -0.03 20.70 -6.99
C ARG A 50 0.38 19.48 -6.17
N ALA A 51 0.94 19.68 -4.98
CA ALA A 51 1.29 18.60 -4.08
C ALA A 51 0.06 17.74 -3.73
N VAL A 52 -1.08 18.36 -3.43
CA VAL A 52 -2.34 17.64 -3.17
C VAL A 52 -2.78 16.87 -4.40
N ALA A 53 -2.84 17.49 -5.57
CA ALA A 53 -3.30 16.87 -6.81
C ALA A 53 -2.45 15.66 -7.20
N GLU A 54 -1.12 15.83 -7.18
CA GLU A 54 -0.19 14.75 -7.56
C GLU A 54 -0.21 13.59 -6.57
N THR A 55 -0.21 13.88 -5.26
CA THR A 55 -0.29 12.84 -4.23
C THR A 55 -1.62 12.09 -4.30
N SER A 56 -2.72 12.78 -4.57
CA SER A 56 -4.04 12.13 -4.72
C SER A 56 -4.07 11.20 -5.92
N ARG A 57 -3.54 11.62 -7.07
CA ARG A 57 -3.45 10.79 -8.27
C ARG A 57 -2.62 9.52 -8.03
N GLN A 58 -1.44 9.66 -7.44
CA GLN A 58 -0.58 8.52 -7.11
C GLN A 58 -1.24 7.56 -6.11
N THR A 59 -1.99 8.09 -5.15
CA THR A 59 -2.72 7.27 -4.18
C THR A 59 -3.84 6.48 -4.85
N LEU A 60 -4.60 7.10 -5.76
CA LEU A 60 -5.65 6.42 -6.54
C LEU A 60 -5.06 5.29 -7.39
N GLU A 61 -3.98 5.54 -8.13
CA GLU A 61 -3.29 4.51 -8.92
C GLU A 61 -2.84 3.32 -8.06
N LEU A 62 -2.34 3.58 -6.85
CA LEU A 62 -1.97 2.53 -5.91
C LEU A 62 -3.18 1.71 -5.48
N VAL A 63 -4.27 2.36 -5.07
CA VAL A 63 -5.49 1.70 -4.60
C VAL A 63 -6.09 0.83 -5.72
N GLU A 64 -6.16 1.36 -6.93
CA GLU A 64 -6.62 0.63 -8.12
C GLU A 64 -5.73 -0.58 -8.42
N GLY A 65 -4.41 -0.39 -8.36
CA GLY A 65 -3.44 -1.48 -8.56
C GLY A 65 -3.57 -2.59 -7.52
N VAL A 66 -3.73 -2.24 -6.24
CA VAL A 66 -3.97 -3.21 -5.16
C VAL A 66 -5.31 -3.92 -5.36
N GLY A 67 -6.37 -3.19 -5.73
CA GLY A 67 -7.67 -3.75 -6.02
C GLY A 67 -7.65 -4.76 -7.18
N ALA A 68 -6.96 -4.41 -8.27
CA ALA A 68 -6.78 -5.30 -9.42
C ALA A 68 -5.99 -6.58 -9.04
N LEU A 69 -4.88 -6.43 -8.32
CA LEU A 69 -4.09 -7.56 -7.85
C LEU A 69 -4.90 -8.47 -6.91
N MET A 70 -5.69 -7.89 -6.01
CA MET A 70 -6.56 -8.63 -5.10
C MET A 70 -7.65 -9.42 -5.86
N ALA A 71 -8.23 -8.83 -6.92
CA ALA A 71 -9.19 -9.49 -7.78
C ALA A 71 -8.56 -10.67 -8.55
N GLU A 72 -7.34 -10.52 -9.02
CA GLU A 72 -6.59 -11.59 -9.69
C GLU A 72 -6.30 -12.76 -8.73
N TYR A 73 -5.80 -12.49 -7.53
CA TYR A 73 -5.59 -13.52 -6.50
C TYR A 73 -6.89 -14.23 -6.15
N LYS A 74 -7.99 -13.49 -6.01
CA LYS A 74 -9.31 -14.06 -5.76
C LYS A 74 -9.72 -15.02 -6.88
N ARG A 75 -9.50 -14.64 -8.14
CA ARG A 75 -9.79 -15.48 -9.31
C ARG A 75 -8.96 -16.76 -9.27
N ILE A 76 -7.65 -16.67 -9.12
CA ILE A 76 -6.74 -17.82 -9.07
C ILE A 76 -7.12 -18.75 -7.92
N LEU A 77 -7.32 -18.22 -6.72
CA LEU A 77 -7.68 -19.01 -5.55
C LEU A 77 -9.01 -19.75 -5.74
N ARG A 78 -10.00 -19.12 -6.36
CA ARG A 78 -11.31 -19.76 -6.62
C ARG A 78 -11.25 -20.83 -7.70
N THR A 79 -10.44 -20.63 -8.73
CA THR A 79 -10.33 -21.55 -9.88
C THR A 79 -9.39 -22.72 -9.56
N ASP A 80 -8.19 -22.42 -9.09
CA ASP A 80 -7.10 -23.40 -8.99
C ASP A 80 -6.98 -24.00 -7.58
N HIS A 81 -7.45 -23.29 -6.57
CA HIS A 81 -7.37 -23.69 -5.16
C HIS A 81 -8.69 -23.50 -4.40
N PRO A 82 -9.84 -24.01 -4.89
CA PRO A 82 -11.16 -23.72 -4.32
C PRO A 82 -11.32 -24.16 -2.87
N ARG A 83 -10.63 -25.25 -2.47
CA ARG A 83 -10.64 -25.73 -1.07
C ARG A 83 -9.84 -24.87 -0.10
N LEU A 84 -8.97 -24.02 -0.64
CA LEU A 84 -8.12 -23.12 0.13
C LEU A 84 -8.76 -21.74 0.27
N TYR A 85 -9.58 -21.36 -0.71
CA TYR A 85 -10.15 -20.01 -0.78
C TYR A 85 -11.08 -19.72 0.40
N SER A 86 -10.77 -18.61 1.08
CA SER A 86 -11.71 -17.90 1.94
C SER A 86 -11.44 -16.39 1.78
N GLN A 87 -12.43 -15.57 2.12
CA GLN A 87 -12.24 -14.11 2.07
C GLN A 87 -11.22 -13.66 3.13
N ASP A 88 -11.19 -14.34 4.29
CA ASP A 88 -10.24 -14.06 5.35
C ASP A 88 -8.81 -14.38 4.96
N LEU A 89 -8.59 -15.49 4.24
CA LEU A 89 -7.28 -15.80 3.66
C LEU A 89 -6.84 -14.70 2.69
N LEU A 90 -7.70 -14.31 1.76
CA LEU A 90 -7.39 -13.24 0.80
C LEU A 90 -7.05 -11.93 1.52
N ASN A 91 -7.84 -11.54 2.52
CA ASN A 91 -7.61 -10.34 3.31
C ASN A 91 -6.26 -10.42 4.06
N ASN A 92 -5.90 -11.57 4.62
CA ASN A 92 -4.61 -11.77 5.28
C ASN A 92 -3.43 -11.52 4.33
N LEU A 93 -3.51 -12.04 3.08
CA LEU A 93 -2.46 -11.89 2.07
C LEU A 93 -2.23 -10.45 1.60
N PHE A 94 -3.21 -9.55 1.83
CA PHE A 94 -3.16 -8.14 1.43
C PHE A 94 -3.09 -7.17 2.61
N ARG A 95 -3.22 -7.65 3.86
CA ARG A 95 -3.10 -6.80 5.06
C ARG A 95 -1.70 -6.25 5.25
N HIS A 96 -0.69 -7.07 4.94
CA HIS A 96 0.72 -6.72 5.00
C HIS A 96 1.43 -7.24 3.75
N PRO A 97 2.58 -6.67 3.34
CA PRO A 97 3.35 -7.18 2.21
C PRO A 97 3.91 -8.59 2.44
N TYR A 98 3.84 -9.10 3.66
CA TYR A 98 4.20 -10.47 4.01
C TYR A 98 3.23 -11.05 5.05
N THR A 99 3.15 -12.37 5.12
CA THR A 99 2.44 -13.08 6.18
C THR A 99 3.31 -14.18 6.82
N ARG A 100 2.85 -14.71 7.95
CA ARG A 100 3.48 -15.80 8.69
C ARG A 100 2.42 -16.80 9.13
N ILE A 101 2.88 -18.01 9.48
CA ILE A 101 1.99 -19.07 9.96
C ILE A 101 1.14 -18.59 11.13
N GLU A 102 1.72 -17.85 12.08
CA GLU A 102 1.02 -17.31 13.25
C GLU A 102 -0.09 -16.33 12.88
N PHE A 103 0.14 -15.49 11.87
CA PHE A 103 -0.87 -14.52 11.41
C PHE A 103 -2.08 -15.25 10.84
N LEU A 104 -1.84 -16.27 10.02
CA LEU A 104 -2.89 -17.09 9.44
C LEU A 104 -3.66 -17.90 10.49
N GLN A 105 -2.97 -18.43 11.49
CA GLN A 105 -3.60 -19.13 12.62
C GLN A 105 -4.58 -18.22 13.36
N ASN A 106 -4.14 -17.02 13.70
CA ASN A 106 -4.94 -16.07 14.49
C ASN A 106 -6.15 -15.54 13.70
N GLU A 107 -5.98 -15.30 12.40
CA GLU A 107 -7.05 -14.69 11.58
C GLU A 107 -8.05 -15.72 11.04
N LEU A 108 -7.60 -16.92 10.71
CA LEU A 108 -8.47 -17.98 10.18
C LEU A 108 -8.95 -18.97 11.24
N GLY A 109 -8.41 -18.91 12.46
CA GLY A 109 -8.76 -19.87 13.51
C GLY A 109 -8.30 -21.30 13.23
N VAL A 110 -7.26 -21.50 12.40
CA VAL A 110 -6.76 -22.81 11.99
C VAL A 110 -5.55 -23.25 12.79
N VAL A 111 -5.34 -24.56 12.88
CA VAL A 111 -4.14 -25.11 13.53
C VAL A 111 -2.88 -24.83 12.70
N ARG A 112 -1.73 -24.76 13.38
CA ARG A 112 -0.42 -24.46 12.78
C ARG A 112 -0.11 -25.27 11.51
N GLN A 113 -0.39 -26.57 11.52
CA GLN A 113 -0.12 -27.46 10.40
C GLN A 113 -0.97 -27.10 9.16
N THR A 114 -2.23 -26.73 9.36
CA THR A 114 -3.12 -26.27 8.30
C THR A 114 -2.65 -24.93 7.74
N ALA A 115 -2.33 -23.96 8.60
CA ALA A 115 -1.80 -22.67 8.19
C ALA A 115 -0.49 -22.81 7.38
N ALA A 116 0.44 -23.65 7.85
CA ALA A 116 1.68 -23.93 7.13
C ALA A 116 1.43 -24.52 5.75
N ARG A 117 0.57 -25.54 5.66
CA ARG A 117 0.20 -26.16 4.38
C ARG A 117 -0.45 -25.18 3.41
N HIS A 118 -1.34 -24.30 3.90
CA HIS A 118 -1.95 -23.25 3.07
C HIS A 118 -0.89 -22.35 2.48
N LEU A 119 0.01 -21.80 3.30
CA LEU A 119 1.07 -20.90 2.85
C LEU A 119 2.08 -21.57 1.92
N ASP A 120 2.44 -22.83 2.19
CA ASP A 120 3.34 -23.60 1.33
C ASP A 120 2.68 -23.91 -0.04
N THR A 121 1.38 -24.18 -0.06
CA THR A 121 0.63 -24.36 -1.31
C THR A 121 0.62 -23.07 -2.14
N LEU A 122 0.38 -21.92 -1.50
CA LEU A 122 0.40 -20.61 -2.16
C LEU A 122 1.80 -20.26 -2.68
N ALA A 123 2.84 -20.61 -1.94
CA ALA A 123 4.23 -20.43 -2.38
C ALA A 123 4.55 -21.34 -3.57
N GLY A 124 4.13 -22.59 -3.54
CA GLY A 124 4.27 -23.53 -4.66
C GLY A 124 3.51 -23.11 -5.92
N ALA A 125 2.40 -22.39 -5.76
CA ALA A 125 1.61 -21.81 -6.86
C ALA A 125 2.19 -20.47 -7.37
N GLY A 126 3.29 -19.94 -6.80
CA GLY A 126 3.92 -18.69 -7.19
C GLY A 126 3.17 -17.42 -6.72
N LEU A 127 2.13 -17.56 -5.89
CA LEU A 127 1.41 -16.43 -5.33
C LEU A 127 2.17 -15.75 -4.18
N LEU A 128 3.03 -16.50 -3.50
CA LEU A 128 3.88 -16.01 -2.42
C LEU A 128 5.32 -16.48 -2.63
N GLU A 129 6.27 -15.73 -2.11
CA GLU A 129 7.68 -16.12 -2.05
C GLU A 129 8.03 -16.49 -0.60
N LYS A 130 8.48 -17.74 -0.39
CA LYS A 130 8.86 -18.22 0.94
C LYS A 130 10.30 -17.86 1.26
N HIS A 131 10.51 -17.17 2.37
CA HIS A 131 11.83 -16.87 2.93
C HIS A 131 11.96 -17.47 4.32
N SER A 132 13.00 -18.25 4.54
CA SER A 132 13.31 -18.84 5.86
C SER A 132 14.39 -18.02 6.55
N GLN A 133 14.10 -17.54 7.74
CA GLN A 133 15.05 -16.80 8.57
C GLN A 133 15.08 -17.39 9.98
N GLY A 134 16.13 -18.16 10.28
CA GLY A 134 16.23 -18.90 11.52
C GLY A 134 15.11 -19.92 11.68
N ARG A 135 14.32 -19.81 12.76
CA ARG A 135 13.15 -20.68 13.01
C ARG A 135 11.84 -20.21 12.37
N ASN A 136 11.85 -19.05 11.72
CA ASN A 136 10.65 -18.43 11.17
C ASN A 136 10.63 -18.49 9.65
N ASN A 137 9.44 -18.75 9.10
CA ASN A 137 9.16 -18.63 7.68
C ASN A 137 8.28 -17.40 7.44
N TYR A 138 8.70 -16.58 6.47
CA TYR A 138 7.98 -15.42 5.96
C TYR A 138 7.51 -15.74 4.55
N TYR A 139 6.28 -15.37 4.26
CA TYR A 139 5.67 -15.55 2.95
C TYR A 139 5.34 -14.19 2.38
N VAL A 140 6.12 -13.76 1.40
CA VAL A 140 6.09 -12.40 0.85
C VAL A 140 5.21 -12.36 -0.39
N ASN A 141 4.25 -11.43 -0.42
CA ASN A 141 3.47 -11.10 -1.60
C ASN A 141 4.29 -10.13 -2.47
N ARG A 142 5.15 -10.68 -3.34
CA ARG A 142 6.06 -9.89 -4.18
C ARG A 142 5.35 -8.88 -5.08
N PRO A 143 4.26 -9.22 -5.80
CA PRO A 143 3.51 -8.24 -6.57
C PRO A 143 3.00 -7.07 -5.72
N LEU A 144 2.50 -7.33 -4.51
CA LEU A 144 2.08 -6.27 -3.59
C LEU A 144 3.26 -5.40 -3.15
N VAL A 145 4.41 -6.01 -2.80
CA VAL A 145 5.65 -5.27 -2.48
C VAL A 145 6.04 -4.36 -3.64
N THR A 146 6.02 -4.87 -4.87
CA THR A 146 6.39 -4.09 -6.07
C THR A 146 5.46 -2.90 -6.27
N LEU A 147 4.13 -3.09 -6.09
CA LEU A 147 3.17 -1.98 -6.15
C LEU A 147 3.45 -0.92 -5.08
N LEU A 148 3.69 -1.34 -3.85
CA LEU A 148 3.95 -0.43 -2.74
C LEU A 148 5.27 0.34 -2.91
N LEU A 149 6.33 -0.31 -3.39
CA LEU A 149 7.62 0.31 -3.66
C LEU A 149 7.58 1.17 -4.94
N GLY A 150 6.91 0.72 -5.99
CA GLY A 150 6.78 1.45 -7.26
C GLY A 150 6.11 2.82 -7.11
N VAL A 151 5.27 2.99 -6.10
CA VAL A 151 4.77 4.32 -5.69
C VAL A 151 5.85 5.13 -4.99
N SER A 152 6.83 4.48 -4.31
CA SER A 152 7.92 5.17 -3.61
C SER A 152 9.02 5.66 -4.55
N ASP A 153 9.25 4.97 -5.66
CA ASP A 153 10.36 5.21 -6.59
C ASP A 153 9.99 6.11 -7.79
N ARG A 154 8.71 6.44 -7.97
CA ARG A 154 8.31 7.39 -9.03
C ARG A 154 8.75 8.80 -8.64
N PRO A 155 9.52 9.49 -9.51
CA PRO A 155 9.74 10.93 -9.36
C PRO A 155 8.39 11.64 -9.42
N ALA A 156 8.20 12.56 -8.51
CA ALA A 156 7.00 13.41 -8.46
C ALA A 156 7.06 14.47 -9.56
#